data_7bf5b22d5e455ee045b65ad67ba40db0
#
_entry.id   7bf5b22d5e455ee045b65ad67ba40db0
#
_cell.length_a   1.000
_cell.length_b   1.000
_cell.length_c   1.000
_cell.angle_alpha   90.00
_cell.angle_beta   90.00
_cell.angle_gamma   90.00
#
_symmetry.space_group_name_H-M   'P 1'
#
loop_
_entity.id
_entity.type
_entity.pdbx_description
1 polymer ?
#
loop_
_entity_poly.entity_id
_entity_poly.type
_entity_poly.pdbx_seq_one_letter_code
_entity_poly.pdbx_strand_id
1 'polypeptide(L)'
;MKTNKITGILFIAVLMALSSCTKTFEKYAVNPNQPTSVPAYLLLRQVENDVMVFHGRSEDKFGQFTLSTYTYYGTNEYWTGAASLEYGTLRNIVAMEKEATKASGDVNPYSALAKFFKAYLFINMSLKVGDLP
;
A
#
# COMPACT_ATOMS: atom_id res chain seq x y z
N MET A 1 47.52 -31.44 -30.63
CA MET A 1 47.60 -31.00 -29.23
C MET A 1 47.51 -29.48 -28.98
N LYS A 2 47.73 -28.60 -29.94
CA LYS A 2 47.63 -27.14 -29.79
C LYS A 2 46.16 -26.61 -29.79
N THR A 3 45.27 -27.22 -30.57
CA THR A 3 43.86 -26.83 -30.71
C THR A 3 43.05 -26.94 -29.41
N ASN A 4 43.28 -27.97 -28.62
CA ASN A 4 42.52 -28.19 -27.37
C ASN A 4 42.84 -27.11 -26.30
N LYS A 5 44.03 -26.51 -26.31
CA LYS A 5 44.41 -25.46 -25.38
C LYS A 5 43.74 -24.12 -25.75
N ILE A 6 43.61 -23.83 -27.04
CA ILE A 6 42.92 -22.60 -27.51
C ILE A 6 41.43 -22.66 -27.21
N THR A 7 40.81 -23.82 -27.43
CA THR A 7 39.37 -24.04 -27.11
C THR A 7 39.09 -23.89 -25.61
N GLY A 8 39.97 -24.39 -24.74
CA GLY A 8 39.87 -24.21 -23.30
C GLY A 8 39.99 -22.76 -22.84
N ILE A 9 40.91 -22.00 -23.42
CA ILE A 9 41.06 -20.57 -23.10
C ILE A 9 39.85 -19.76 -23.56
N LEU A 10 39.29 -20.08 -24.74
CA LEU A 10 38.09 -19.42 -25.27
C LEU A 10 36.87 -19.70 -24.38
N PHE A 11 36.70 -20.90 -23.86
CA PHE A 11 35.63 -21.27 -22.98
C PHE A 11 35.68 -20.56 -21.62
N ILE A 12 36.89 -20.40 -21.07
CA ILE A 12 37.10 -19.66 -19.81
C ILE A 12 36.83 -18.16 -20.03
N ALA A 13 37.22 -17.59 -21.16
CA ALA A 13 36.94 -16.18 -21.47
C ALA A 13 35.45 -15.90 -21.60
N VAL A 14 34.68 -16.81 -22.21
CA VAL A 14 33.21 -16.70 -22.31
C VAL A 14 32.55 -16.80 -20.93
N LEU A 15 33.01 -17.72 -20.06
CA LEU A 15 32.50 -17.82 -18.68
C LEU A 15 32.76 -16.57 -17.84
N MET A 16 33.92 -15.93 -18.01
CA MET A 16 34.22 -14.67 -17.31
C MET A 16 33.39 -13.49 -17.85
N ALA A 17 33.05 -13.45 -19.13
CA ALA A 17 32.20 -12.42 -19.72
C ALA A 17 30.74 -12.51 -19.22
N LEU A 18 30.23 -13.70 -18.89
CA LEU A 18 28.89 -13.92 -18.40
C LEU A 18 28.70 -13.50 -16.92
N SER A 19 29.77 -13.39 -16.13
CA SER A 19 29.69 -13.03 -14.70
C SER A 19 29.70 -11.52 -14.45
N SER A 20 29.87 -10.69 -15.46
CA SER A 20 30.08 -9.24 -15.31
C SER A 20 28.82 -8.38 -15.15
N CYS A 21 27.61 -8.93 -15.37
CA CYS A 21 26.41 -8.08 -15.47
C CYS A 21 25.58 -7.91 -14.20
N THR A 22 25.86 -8.62 -13.09
CA THR A 22 24.96 -8.63 -11.93
C THR A 22 25.03 -7.36 -11.08
N LYS A 23 26.21 -6.77 -10.88
CA LYS A 23 26.40 -5.59 -10.02
C LYS A 23 25.70 -4.31 -10.51
N THR A 24 25.49 -4.19 -11.82
CA THR A 24 24.85 -3.01 -12.39
C THR A 24 23.33 -3.05 -12.21
N PHE A 25 22.72 -4.24 -12.25
CA PHE A 25 21.29 -4.41 -12.03
C PHE A 25 20.86 -4.09 -10.60
N GLU A 26 21.64 -4.48 -9.59
CA GLU A 26 21.36 -4.17 -8.19
C GLU A 26 21.37 -2.66 -7.93
N LYS A 27 22.24 -1.92 -8.60
CA LYS A 27 22.32 -0.46 -8.48
C LYS A 27 21.08 0.25 -9.08
N TYR A 28 20.50 -0.30 -10.15
CA TYR A 28 19.30 0.25 -10.79
C TYR A 28 18.00 -0.29 -10.20
N ALA A 29 18.04 -1.42 -9.48
CA ALA A 29 16.87 -1.96 -8.77
C ALA A 29 16.43 -1.09 -7.60
N VAL A 30 17.34 -0.31 -7.02
CA VAL A 30 17.04 0.65 -5.95
C VAL A 30 16.86 2.03 -6.57
N ASN A 31 15.63 2.54 -6.60
CA ASN A 31 15.37 3.92 -7.02
C ASN A 31 15.92 4.89 -5.95
N PRO A 32 17.00 5.65 -6.23
CA PRO A 32 17.60 6.54 -5.24
C PRO A 32 16.67 7.73 -4.86
N ASN A 33 15.65 8.00 -5.67
CA ASN A 33 14.69 9.06 -5.43
C ASN A 33 13.46 8.58 -4.64
N GLN A 34 13.37 7.28 -4.36
CA GLN A 34 12.27 6.74 -3.55
C GLN A 34 12.70 6.72 -2.08
N PRO A 35 11.96 7.38 -1.18
CA PRO A 35 12.28 7.35 0.24
C PRO A 35 12.19 5.91 0.75
N THR A 36 13.24 5.46 1.42
CA THR A 36 13.31 4.11 2.02
C THR A 36 12.58 4.01 3.36
N SER A 37 12.21 5.14 3.93
CA SER A 37 11.50 5.25 5.21
C SER A 37 10.64 6.50 5.21
N VAL A 38 9.46 6.40 5.78
CA VAL A 38 8.52 7.52 5.95
C VAL A 38 8.20 7.65 7.43
N PRO A 39 8.36 8.85 8.04
CA PRO A 39 8.00 9.06 9.44
C PRO A 39 6.56 8.67 9.73
N ALA A 40 6.32 8.00 10.87
CA ALA A 40 5.01 7.47 11.24
C ALA A 40 3.89 8.54 11.28
N TYR A 41 4.24 9.79 11.64
CA TYR A 41 3.27 10.89 11.69
C TYR A 41 2.73 11.30 10.30
N LEU A 42 3.53 11.16 9.23
CA LEU A 42 3.06 11.42 7.87
C LEU A 42 2.10 10.33 7.39
N LEU A 43 2.39 9.08 7.76
CA LEU A 43 1.50 7.95 7.47
C LEU A 43 0.20 8.08 8.27
N LEU A 44 0.25 8.55 9.52
CA LEU A 44 -0.94 8.84 10.31
C LEU A 44 -1.83 9.88 9.62
N ARG A 45 -1.26 10.98 9.17
CA ARG A 45 -2.02 12.02 8.44
C ARG A 45 -2.71 11.47 7.21
N GLN A 46 -2.05 10.58 6.46
CA GLN A 46 -2.67 9.95 5.31
C GLN A 46 -3.82 9.04 5.72
N VAL A 47 -3.63 8.23 6.77
CA VAL A 47 -4.69 7.35 7.31
C VAL A 47 -5.89 8.15 7.80
N GLU A 48 -5.66 9.24 8.54
CA GLU A 48 -6.73 10.13 9.02
C GLU A 48 -7.52 10.72 7.85
N ASN A 49 -6.82 11.19 6.81
CA ASN A 49 -7.48 11.73 5.61
C ASN A 49 -8.29 10.66 4.86
N ASP A 50 -7.77 9.44 4.75
CA ASP A 50 -8.45 8.33 4.08
C ASP A 50 -9.70 7.86 4.85
N VAL A 51 -9.64 7.92 6.18
CA VAL A 51 -10.72 7.43 7.07
C VAL A 51 -11.76 8.53 7.36
N MET A 52 -11.39 9.80 7.18
CA MET A 52 -12.28 10.91 7.49
C MET A 52 -13.46 10.96 6.50
N VAL A 53 -14.65 10.75 7.04
CA VAL A 53 -15.90 10.90 6.27
C VAL A 53 -16.41 12.32 6.45
N PHE A 54 -16.47 13.08 5.35
CA PHE A 54 -17.08 14.41 5.35
C PHE A 54 -18.59 14.27 5.12
N HIS A 55 -19.39 14.90 5.99
CA HIS A 55 -20.82 14.99 5.79
C HIS A 55 -21.16 15.69 4.45
N GLY A 56 -22.19 15.19 3.77
CA GLY A 56 -22.59 15.70 2.45
C GLY A 56 -22.08 14.89 1.27
N ARG A 57 -21.42 13.76 1.50
CA ARG A 57 -21.07 12.78 0.45
C ARG A 57 -22.26 11.94 0.04
N SER A 58 -22.07 11.16 -1.03
CA SER A 58 -23.09 10.23 -1.53
C SER A 58 -23.57 9.25 -0.46
N GLU A 59 -22.71 8.87 0.46
CA GLU A 59 -23.02 7.98 1.59
C GLU A 59 -24.11 8.56 2.51
N ASP A 60 -24.10 9.87 2.75
CA ASP A 60 -25.11 10.55 3.58
C ASP A 60 -26.49 10.55 2.89
N LYS A 61 -26.51 10.56 1.56
CA LYS A 61 -27.75 10.40 0.78
C LYS A 61 -28.29 8.98 0.87
N PHE A 62 -27.43 7.97 0.75
CA PHE A 62 -27.82 6.57 0.85
C PHE A 62 -28.27 6.20 2.27
N GLY A 63 -27.63 6.77 3.29
CA GLY A 63 -28.01 6.62 4.70
C GLY A 63 -29.26 7.41 5.08
N GLN A 64 -29.86 8.16 4.16
CA GLN A 64 -31.05 9.01 4.39
C GLN A 64 -30.85 10.08 5.47
N PHE A 65 -29.59 10.44 5.79
CA PHE A 65 -29.29 11.53 6.70
C PHE A 65 -29.59 12.90 6.09
N THR A 66 -29.56 12.98 4.75
CA THR A 66 -29.95 14.18 3.99
C THR A 66 -31.06 13.84 3.01
N LEU A 67 -32.15 14.62 3.05
CA LEU A 67 -33.22 14.56 2.06
C LEU A 67 -32.76 15.27 0.80
N SER A 68 -32.56 14.54 -0.28
CA SER A 68 -32.34 15.08 -1.60
C SER A 68 -33.56 14.85 -2.47
N THR A 69 -34.30 15.92 -2.80
CA THR A 69 -35.48 15.84 -3.68
C THR A 69 -35.14 15.93 -5.15
N TYR A 70 -33.87 16.13 -5.51
CA TYR A 70 -33.45 16.38 -6.89
C TYR A 70 -32.46 15.36 -7.40
N THR A 71 -32.65 14.93 -8.64
CA THR A 71 -31.68 14.26 -9.49
C THR A 71 -30.54 15.20 -9.95
N TYR A 72 -30.44 16.41 -9.38
CA TYR A 72 -29.49 17.45 -9.75
C TYR A 72 -28.03 17.02 -9.57
N TYR A 73 -27.75 16.11 -8.63
CA TYR A 73 -26.41 15.58 -8.38
C TYR A 73 -26.22 14.13 -8.83
N GLY A 74 -27.00 13.68 -9.78
CA GLY A 74 -26.96 12.33 -10.33
C GLY A 74 -28.19 11.49 -9.98
N THR A 75 -28.35 10.40 -10.71
CA THR A 75 -29.41 9.42 -10.47
C THR A 75 -29.20 8.77 -9.09
N ASN A 76 -30.29 8.60 -8.34
CA ASN A 76 -30.30 7.79 -7.13
C ASN A 76 -30.15 6.30 -7.49
N GLU A 77 -28.93 5.91 -7.86
CA GLU A 77 -28.66 4.51 -8.13
C GLU A 77 -28.31 3.81 -6.83
N TYR A 78 -29.26 3.07 -6.32
CA TYR A 78 -29.06 2.18 -5.20
C TYR A 78 -28.34 0.90 -5.70
N TRP A 79 -27.19 0.57 -5.11
CA TRP A 79 -26.53 -0.74 -5.27
C TRP A 79 -25.95 -1.08 -6.64
N THR A 80 -25.44 -0.13 -7.39
CA THR A 80 -24.94 -0.37 -8.75
C THR A 80 -23.47 -0.74 -8.86
N GLY A 81 -22.72 -0.81 -7.77
CA GLY A 81 -21.27 -1.10 -7.81
C GLY A 81 -20.84 -2.13 -6.78
N ALA A 82 -19.73 -2.82 -7.06
CA ALA A 82 -19.03 -3.60 -6.08
C ALA A 82 -18.56 -2.67 -4.93
N ALA A 83 -18.68 -3.14 -3.69
CA ALA A 83 -18.19 -2.39 -2.54
C ALA A 83 -16.68 -2.15 -2.67
N SER A 84 -16.27 -0.90 -2.55
CA SER A 84 -14.84 -0.59 -2.46
C SER A 84 -14.31 -1.00 -1.10
N LEU A 85 -13.27 -1.84 -1.11
CA LEU A 85 -12.59 -2.28 0.10
C LEU A 85 -11.30 -1.49 0.28
N GLU A 86 -11.12 -0.92 1.47
CA GLU A 86 -10.07 0.07 1.77
C GLU A 86 -8.71 -0.59 2.10
N TYR A 87 -8.31 -1.62 1.34
CA TYR A 87 -7.03 -2.30 1.54
C TYR A 87 -5.81 -1.38 1.29
N GLY A 88 -5.98 -0.31 0.49
CA GLY A 88 -4.94 0.70 0.32
C GLY A 88 -4.60 1.41 1.63
N THR A 89 -5.62 1.85 2.35
CA THR A 89 -5.48 2.49 3.67
C THR A 89 -4.93 1.51 4.70
N LEU A 90 -5.36 0.23 4.66
CA LEU A 90 -4.83 -0.81 5.53
C LEU A 90 -3.31 -0.97 5.37
N ARG A 91 -2.78 -0.91 4.14
CA ARG A 91 -1.33 -0.94 3.90
C ARG A 91 -0.61 0.24 4.55
N ASN A 92 -1.19 1.44 4.48
CA ASN A 92 -0.64 2.63 5.13
C ASN A 92 -0.62 2.49 6.65
N ILE A 93 -1.64 1.90 7.25
CA ILE A 93 -1.71 1.62 8.69
C ILE A 93 -0.63 0.62 9.11
N VAL A 94 -0.45 -0.46 8.35
CA VAL A 94 0.61 -1.46 8.61
C VAL A 94 2.00 -0.84 8.47
N ALA A 95 2.21 0.01 7.47
CA ALA A 95 3.46 0.73 7.29
C ALA A 95 3.73 1.70 8.46
N MET A 96 2.70 2.42 8.93
CA MET A 96 2.78 3.32 10.09
C MET A 96 3.21 2.55 11.36
N GLU A 97 2.59 1.42 11.64
CA GLU A 97 2.96 0.58 12.78
C GLU A 97 4.41 0.12 12.70
N LYS A 98 4.83 -0.36 11.53
CA LYS A 98 6.19 -0.82 11.29
C LYS A 98 7.24 0.28 11.45
N GLU A 99 7.02 1.46 10.90
CA GLU A 99 7.96 2.58 11.02
C GLU A 99 8.00 3.13 12.47
N ALA A 100 6.86 3.18 13.15
CA ALA A 100 6.79 3.58 14.55
C ALA A 100 7.55 2.60 15.47
N THR A 101 7.38 1.30 15.25
CA THR A 101 8.09 0.26 16.02
C THR A 101 9.61 0.35 15.83
N LYS A 102 10.08 0.61 14.60
CA LYS A 102 11.51 0.82 14.35
C LYS A 102 12.08 2.02 15.13
N ALA A 103 11.30 3.10 15.25
CA ALA A 103 11.75 4.33 15.86
C ALA A 103 11.66 4.33 17.39
N SER A 104 10.64 3.68 17.97
CA SER A 104 10.28 3.84 19.39
C SER A 104 9.93 2.52 20.11
N GLY A 105 10.14 1.37 19.46
CA GLY A 105 9.76 0.07 19.99
C GLY A 105 8.27 -0.23 19.87
N ASP A 106 7.85 -1.37 20.39
CA ASP A 106 6.47 -1.90 20.20
C ASP A 106 5.41 -1.10 20.93
N VAL A 107 5.75 -0.45 22.04
CA VAL A 107 4.83 0.35 22.84
C VAL A 107 5.03 1.83 22.52
N ASN A 108 4.24 2.33 21.58
CA ASN A 108 4.25 3.73 21.18
C ASN A 108 2.85 4.19 20.73
N PRO A 109 2.54 5.50 20.72
CA PRO A 109 1.22 6.01 20.36
C PRO A 109 0.76 5.60 18.96
N TYR A 110 1.66 5.59 17.98
CA TYR A 110 1.33 5.25 16.60
C TYR A 110 0.97 3.78 16.43
N SER A 111 1.61 2.89 17.20
CA SER A 111 1.27 1.47 17.22
C SER A 111 -0.14 1.24 17.81
N ALA A 112 -0.52 1.99 18.84
CA ALA A 112 -1.87 1.96 19.39
C ALA A 112 -2.91 2.48 18.39
N LEU A 113 -2.63 3.61 17.73
CA LEU A 113 -3.49 4.17 16.68
C LEU A 113 -3.61 3.23 15.48
N ALA A 114 -2.53 2.56 15.09
CA ALA A 114 -2.59 1.58 14.01
C ALA A 114 -3.55 0.43 14.33
N LYS A 115 -3.54 -0.09 15.54
CA LYS A 115 -4.49 -1.13 15.98
C LYS A 115 -5.93 -0.63 15.99
N PHE A 116 -6.15 0.60 16.46
CA PHE A 116 -7.46 1.25 16.41
C PHE A 116 -7.99 1.38 14.98
N PHE A 117 -7.19 1.96 14.07
CA PHE A 117 -7.61 2.16 12.68
C PHE A 117 -7.79 0.84 11.92
N LYS A 118 -6.97 -0.20 12.21
CA LYS A 118 -7.22 -1.54 11.67
C LYS A 118 -8.59 -2.06 12.07
N ALA A 119 -8.92 -2.03 13.35
CA ALA A 119 -10.21 -2.48 13.83
C ALA A 119 -11.36 -1.70 13.20
N TYR A 120 -11.23 -0.37 13.13
CA TYR A 120 -12.22 0.51 12.51
C TYR A 120 -12.45 0.17 11.03
N LEU A 121 -11.39 -0.01 10.24
CA LEU A 121 -11.50 -0.37 8.83
C LEU A 121 -12.13 -1.75 8.64
N PHE A 122 -11.71 -2.75 9.40
CA PHE A 122 -12.27 -4.10 9.29
C PHE A 122 -13.76 -4.11 9.61
N ILE A 123 -14.20 -3.40 10.67
CA ILE A 123 -15.62 -3.27 10.99
C ILE A 123 -16.37 -2.64 9.83
N ASN A 124 -15.89 -1.51 9.30
CA ASN A 124 -16.55 -0.82 8.19
C ASN A 124 -16.60 -1.67 6.91
N MET A 125 -15.53 -2.37 6.57
CA MET A 125 -15.50 -3.27 5.42
C MET A 125 -16.46 -4.46 5.63
N SER A 126 -16.46 -5.07 6.82
CA SER A 126 -17.37 -6.19 7.15
C SER A 126 -18.83 -5.78 7.11
N LEU A 127 -19.17 -4.57 7.55
CA LEU A 127 -20.53 -4.03 7.44
C LEU A 127 -20.97 -3.85 5.97
N LYS A 128 -20.03 -3.62 5.05
CA LYS A 128 -20.33 -3.45 3.62
C LYS A 128 -20.51 -4.79 2.90
N VAL A 129 -19.70 -5.78 3.21
CA VAL A 129 -19.62 -7.02 2.40
C VAL A 129 -19.81 -8.32 3.18
N GLY A 130 -19.93 -8.26 4.50
CA GLY A 130 -19.97 -9.45 5.36
C GLY A 130 -18.58 -9.98 5.68
N ASP A 131 -18.35 -11.26 5.42
CA ASP A 131 -17.06 -11.90 5.70
C ASP A 131 -15.95 -11.34 4.79
N LEU A 132 -14.83 -11.01 5.40
CA LEU A 132 -13.64 -10.51 4.69
C LEU A 132 -12.67 -11.65 4.45
N PRO A 133 -11.99 -11.65 3.28
CA PRO A 133 -10.97 -12.65 2.98
C PRO A 133 -9.69 -12.48 3.82
#